data_144d770f5cc41d85a84449393172c2c0
#
_entry.id   144d770f5cc41d85a84449393172c2c0
#
_cell.length_a   1.000
_cell.length_b   1.000
_cell.length_c   1.000
_cell.angle_alpha   90.00
_cell.angle_beta   90.00
_cell.angle_gamma   90.00
#
_symmetry.space_group_name_H-M   'P 1'
#
loop_
_entity.id
_entity.type
_entity.pdbx_description
1 polymer ?
#
loop_
_entity_poly.entity_id
_entity_poly.type
_entity_poly.pdbx_seq_one_letter_code
_entity_poly.pdbx_strand_id
1 'polypeptide(L)'
;MAVAFNGKHLAKFIRPEEYEAIYPQVELAHKQLETKTGFGNDFLGWLDLPVTYDKEEFARIKEAAQKIRSDSDVLLVAGIGGSYLGARAVVEAVKGLYHNETSDGPKIYFCGNTISPTALNDIIRLTKGKRFSINVISKSGTTTETALAFRVLRKLLEDSVGVEEANKRIYATTDRAKGTLKQLATEQGWPTFVVPDDVGGRYSVLTAVGLLPIACAGIDIDELMQGAADGLKKFGQCSIDNDAYRYAMTRNILYRKGKSVETLACFEPDFTMMNEWYKQLFGESEGKDQKGLMPTSCIFSTDLHSMGQFLQDGSRIMFETYVDVKHTREDFFIEELEGNFDGLNFLANQNMSVVNRKAMEGTILAHTDGGVPLGLIEVDSLSAHDVGELIYFFWRACAVSGYLLSVNPFDQPGVESYKKNMFALLGKPGYEDRKAELEASLKD
;
A
#
# COMPACT_ATOMS: atom_id res chain seq x y z
N MET A 1 19.81 -8.99 -7.29
CA MET A 1 18.38 -9.19 -7.65
C MET A 1 17.59 -8.49 -6.57
N ALA A 2 16.79 -7.47 -6.93
CA ALA A 2 16.19 -6.62 -5.93
C ALA A 2 15.12 -7.32 -5.07
N VAL A 3 14.25 -8.17 -5.63
CA VAL A 3 13.19 -8.88 -4.89
C VAL A 3 13.20 -10.37 -5.19
N ALA A 4 13.14 -11.23 -4.16
CA ALA A 4 13.07 -12.70 -4.32
C ALA A 4 12.24 -13.33 -3.19
N PHE A 5 11.63 -14.49 -3.44
CA PHE A 5 10.94 -15.27 -2.42
C PHE A 5 11.79 -16.49 -1.98
N ASN A 6 12.08 -16.58 -0.70
CA ASN A 6 12.88 -17.64 -0.11
C ASN A 6 12.04 -18.47 0.88
N GLY A 7 11.72 -19.69 0.48
CA GLY A 7 10.92 -20.64 1.28
C GLY A 7 11.72 -21.61 2.14
N LYS A 8 13.02 -21.35 2.43
CA LYS A 8 13.87 -22.32 3.14
C LYS A 8 13.31 -22.76 4.51
N HIS A 9 12.65 -21.86 5.22
CA HIS A 9 12.06 -22.16 6.54
C HIS A 9 10.68 -22.81 6.45
N LEU A 10 10.13 -22.97 5.24
CA LEU A 10 8.86 -23.68 4.98
C LEU A 10 9.04 -25.17 4.79
N ALA A 11 10.27 -25.71 4.66
CA ALA A 11 10.53 -27.11 4.32
C ALA A 11 9.95 -28.11 5.34
N LYS A 12 9.76 -27.74 6.60
CA LYS A 12 9.08 -28.57 7.63
C LYS A 12 7.54 -28.59 7.44
N PHE A 13 6.97 -27.64 6.68
CA PHE A 13 5.52 -27.40 6.58
C PHE A 13 4.95 -27.69 5.20
N ILE A 14 5.75 -27.52 4.14
CA ILE A 14 5.36 -27.69 2.74
C ILE A 14 6.41 -28.57 2.06
N ARG A 15 5.96 -29.68 1.47
CA ARG A 15 6.83 -30.58 0.70
C ARG A 15 6.91 -30.08 -0.75
N PRO A 16 8.02 -30.36 -1.46
CA PRO A 16 8.18 -29.98 -2.88
C PRO A 16 7.02 -30.42 -3.77
N GLU A 17 6.50 -31.64 -3.57
CA GLU A 17 5.41 -32.23 -4.37
C GLU A 17 4.09 -31.43 -4.22
N GLU A 18 3.91 -30.66 -3.15
CA GLU A 18 2.73 -29.82 -2.96
C GLU A 18 2.76 -28.59 -3.87
N TYR A 19 3.95 -28.05 -4.16
CA TYR A 19 4.12 -27.00 -5.18
C TYR A 19 3.86 -27.55 -6.58
N GLU A 20 4.37 -28.75 -6.89
CA GLU A 20 4.12 -29.41 -8.17
C GLU A 20 2.64 -29.70 -8.37
N ALA A 21 1.94 -30.16 -7.33
CA ALA A 21 0.51 -30.47 -7.38
C ALA A 21 -0.39 -29.25 -7.60
N ILE A 22 -0.03 -28.06 -7.10
CA ILE A 22 -0.81 -26.83 -7.29
C ILE A 22 -0.43 -26.09 -8.57
N TYR A 23 0.76 -26.29 -9.10
CA TYR A 23 1.33 -25.53 -10.22
C TYR A 23 0.45 -25.50 -11.49
N PRO A 24 -0.25 -26.59 -11.91
CA PRO A 24 -1.18 -26.52 -13.04
C PRO A 24 -2.30 -25.47 -12.88
N GLN A 25 -2.71 -25.18 -11.63
CA GLN A 25 -3.68 -24.10 -11.35
C GLN A 25 -3.03 -22.72 -11.53
N VAL A 26 -1.74 -22.58 -11.22
CA VAL A 26 -0.95 -21.38 -11.47
C VAL A 26 -0.76 -21.12 -12.95
N GLU A 27 -0.48 -22.16 -13.75
CA GLU A 27 -0.39 -22.04 -15.21
C GLU A 27 -1.71 -21.54 -15.82
N LEU A 28 -2.84 -22.06 -15.34
CA LEU A 28 -4.15 -21.58 -15.74
C LEU A 28 -4.38 -20.11 -15.33
N ALA A 29 -4.06 -19.75 -14.08
CA ALA A 29 -4.17 -18.39 -13.58
C ALA A 29 -3.28 -17.42 -14.37
N HIS A 30 -2.04 -17.80 -14.64
CA HIS A 30 -1.13 -17.05 -15.51
C HIS A 30 -1.73 -16.84 -16.90
N LYS A 31 -2.20 -17.91 -17.55
CA LYS A 31 -2.84 -17.81 -18.86
C LYS A 31 -4.04 -16.86 -18.85
N GLN A 32 -4.89 -16.95 -17.83
CA GLN A 32 -6.05 -16.07 -17.69
C GLN A 32 -5.66 -14.59 -17.52
N LEU A 33 -4.57 -14.28 -16.81
CA LEU A 33 -4.02 -12.94 -16.69
C LEU A 33 -3.49 -12.44 -18.04
N GLU A 34 -2.59 -13.19 -18.66
CA GLU A 34 -1.93 -12.77 -19.91
C GLU A 34 -2.91 -12.63 -21.08
N THR A 35 -3.89 -13.52 -21.17
CA THR A 35 -4.93 -13.44 -22.21
C THR A 35 -6.11 -12.52 -21.84
N LYS A 36 -6.09 -11.96 -20.63
CA LYS A 36 -7.17 -11.08 -20.10
C LYS A 36 -8.55 -11.75 -20.20
N THR A 37 -8.64 -13.04 -19.81
CA THR A 37 -9.87 -13.85 -19.88
C THR A 37 -10.38 -14.31 -18.52
N GLY A 38 -9.67 -14.01 -17.44
CA GLY A 38 -10.07 -14.35 -16.07
C GLY A 38 -11.15 -13.45 -15.49
N PHE A 39 -11.59 -13.76 -14.28
CA PHE A 39 -12.52 -12.90 -13.54
C PHE A 39 -11.93 -11.51 -13.34
N GLY A 40 -12.73 -10.46 -13.57
CA GLY A 40 -12.32 -9.07 -13.39
C GLY A 40 -11.35 -8.56 -14.44
N ASN A 41 -11.36 -9.15 -15.64
CA ASN A 41 -10.50 -8.78 -16.75
C ASN A 41 -10.64 -7.32 -17.21
N ASP A 42 -11.71 -6.62 -16.83
CA ASP A 42 -11.90 -5.18 -17.05
C ASP A 42 -10.92 -4.32 -16.23
N PHE A 43 -10.22 -4.91 -15.24
CA PHE A 43 -9.32 -4.21 -14.32
C PHE A 43 -7.87 -4.70 -14.42
N LEU A 44 -7.40 -5.06 -15.59
CA LEU A 44 -6.04 -5.57 -15.84
C LEU A 44 -5.10 -4.52 -16.48
N GLY A 45 -5.45 -3.24 -16.44
CA GLY A 45 -4.58 -2.16 -16.95
C GLY A 45 -3.25 -2.05 -16.21
N TRP A 46 -3.17 -2.52 -14.95
CA TRP A 46 -1.95 -2.55 -14.17
C TRP A 46 -0.90 -3.54 -14.70
N LEU A 47 -1.32 -4.57 -15.43
CA LEU A 47 -0.45 -5.68 -15.85
C LEU A 47 0.73 -5.21 -16.70
N ASP A 48 0.46 -4.35 -17.68
CA ASP A 48 1.46 -3.80 -18.59
C ASP A 48 1.84 -2.35 -18.25
N LEU A 49 1.21 -1.76 -17.23
CA LEU A 49 1.35 -0.36 -16.85
C LEU A 49 2.80 0.12 -16.76
N PRO A 50 3.76 -0.64 -16.17
CA PRO A 50 5.14 -0.16 -16.02
C PRO A 50 5.84 0.18 -17.34
N VAL A 51 5.36 -0.34 -18.46
CA VAL A 51 5.95 -0.10 -19.79
C VAL A 51 5.00 0.66 -20.74
N THR A 52 3.69 0.64 -20.49
CA THR A 52 2.66 1.21 -21.37
C THR A 52 2.09 2.54 -20.86
N TYR A 53 2.52 3.05 -19.70
CA TYR A 53 2.00 4.28 -19.14
C TYR A 53 2.10 5.47 -20.08
N ASP A 54 1.18 6.43 -19.96
CA ASP A 54 1.12 7.66 -20.73
C ASP A 54 2.34 8.56 -20.41
N LYS A 55 3.25 8.66 -21.36
CA LYS A 55 4.50 9.42 -21.22
C LYS A 55 4.28 10.93 -21.13
N GLU A 56 3.23 11.45 -21.78
CA GLU A 56 2.89 12.88 -21.73
C GLU A 56 2.30 13.23 -20.36
N GLU A 57 1.38 12.40 -19.85
CA GLU A 57 0.88 12.58 -18.49
C GLU A 57 1.98 12.44 -17.44
N PHE A 58 2.88 11.48 -17.62
CA PHE A 58 4.04 11.30 -16.73
C PHE A 58 4.95 12.55 -16.71
N ALA A 59 5.23 13.17 -17.86
CA ALA A 59 5.97 14.43 -17.91
C ALA A 59 5.20 15.55 -17.18
N ARG A 60 3.89 15.67 -17.38
CA ARG A 60 3.04 16.64 -16.66
C ARG A 60 3.03 16.43 -15.15
N ILE A 61 3.08 15.17 -14.69
CA ILE A 61 3.21 14.84 -13.25
C ILE A 61 4.52 15.43 -12.69
N LYS A 62 5.64 15.26 -13.39
CA LYS A 62 6.94 15.81 -12.99
C LYS A 62 6.92 17.33 -12.95
N GLU A 63 6.35 17.99 -13.96
CA GLU A 63 6.20 19.44 -13.99
C GLU A 63 5.35 19.95 -12.83
N ALA A 64 4.21 19.31 -12.57
CA ALA A 64 3.34 19.66 -11.45
C ALA A 64 4.04 19.46 -10.10
N ALA A 65 4.76 18.35 -9.93
CA ALA A 65 5.53 18.08 -8.72
C ALA A 65 6.63 19.14 -8.51
N GLN A 66 7.36 19.50 -9.55
CA GLN A 66 8.39 20.55 -9.50
C GLN A 66 7.79 21.91 -9.10
N LYS A 67 6.63 22.26 -9.67
CA LYS A 67 5.91 23.50 -9.30
C LYS A 67 5.49 23.47 -7.83
N ILE A 68 4.85 22.38 -7.37
CA ILE A 68 4.44 22.23 -5.96
C ILE A 68 5.65 22.34 -5.03
N ARG A 69 6.76 21.68 -5.36
CA ARG A 69 8.00 21.74 -4.57
C ARG A 69 8.61 23.12 -4.48
N SER A 70 8.41 23.98 -5.50
CA SER A 70 8.97 25.33 -5.54
C SER A 70 8.10 26.38 -4.83
N ASP A 71 6.78 26.18 -4.79
CA ASP A 71 5.84 27.22 -4.37
C ASP A 71 5.00 26.87 -3.11
N SER A 72 5.15 25.65 -2.59
CA SER A 72 4.37 25.19 -1.44
C SER A 72 5.26 24.67 -0.31
N ASP A 73 4.90 25.01 0.92
CA ASP A 73 5.52 24.48 2.14
C ASP A 73 4.85 23.17 2.57
N VAL A 74 3.62 22.94 2.09
CA VAL A 74 2.79 21.77 2.41
C VAL A 74 2.05 21.31 1.17
N LEU A 75 2.00 20.00 0.93
CA LEU A 75 1.06 19.35 0.03
C LEU A 75 0.04 18.55 0.85
N LEU A 76 -1.23 18.84 0.69
CA LEU A 76 -2.33 18.03 1.21
C LEU A 76 -2.81 17.05 0.16
N VAL A 77 -2.69 15.76 0.44
CA VAL A 77 -3.18 14.69 -0.45
C VAL A 77 -4.50 14.18 0.11
N ALA A 78 -5.61 14.59 -0.51
CA ALA A 78 -6.96 14.24 -0.09
C ALA A 78 -7.45 13.00 -0.85
N GLY A 79 -7.49 11.85 -0.16
CA GLY A 79 -7.89 10.56 -0.75
C GLY A 79 -8.11 9.50 0.31
N ILE A 80 -8.77 8.39 -0.04
CA ILE A 80 -9.00 7.25 0.85
C ILE A 80 -8.69 5.92 0.13
N GLY A 81 -8.36 4.87 0.89
CA GLY A 81 -8.03 3.56 0.36
C GLY A 81 -6.88 3.62 -0.64
N GLY A 82 -7.05 3.07 -1.84
CA GLY A 82 -6.03 3.09 -2.89
C GLY A 82 -5.61 4.49 -3.34
N SER A 83 -6.42 5.51 -3.07
CA SER A 83 -6.10 6.90 -3.41
C SER A 83 -5.08 7.55 -2.46
N TYR A 84 -4.66 6.87 -1.38
CA TYR A 84 -3.62 7.39 -0.50
C TYR A 84 -2.63 6.33 0.00
N LEU A 85 -3.09 5.09 0.27
CA LEU A 85 -2.26 4.07 0.93
C LEU A 85 -0.98 3.78 0.15
N GLY A 86 -1.08 3.53 -1.16
CA GLY A 86 0.09 3.20 -1.98
C GLY A 86 1.10 4.36 -2.05
N ALA A 87 0.62 5.59 -2.24
CA ALA A 87 1.49 6.76 -2.26
C ALA A 87 2.22 6.95 -0.92
N ARG A 88 1.49 6.87 0.18
CA ARG A 88 2.04 7.01 1.53
C ARG A 88 3.04 5.88 1.83
N ALA A 89 2.72 4.66 1.43
CA ALA A 89 3.60 3.51 1.60
C ALA A 89 4.95 3.71 0.91
N VAL A 90 4.94 4.16 -0.35
CA VAL A 90 6.20 4.45 -1.08
C VAL A 90 6.96 5.61 -0.44
N VAL A 91 6.27 6.70 -0.06
CA VAL A 91 6.92 7.86 0.55
C VAL A 91 7.62 7.48 1.85
N GLU A 92 6.93 6.78 2.76
CA GLU A 92 7.52 6.39 4.05
C GLU A 92 8.61 5.32 3.88
N ALA A 93 8.44 4.34 2.99
CA ALA A 93 9.46 3.33 2.75
C ALA A 93 10.77 3.92 2.20
N VAL A 94 10.67 4.84 1.23
CA VAL A 94 11.86 5.40 0.55
C VAL A 94 12.50 6.54 1.35
N LYS A 95 11.69 7.41 1.97
CA LYS A 95 12.17 8.63 2.64
C LYS A 95 12.22 8.50 4.18
N GLY A 96 11.56 7.50 4.75
CA GLY A 96 11.47 7.27 6.20
C GLY A 96 10.24 7.90 6.86
N LEU A 97 9.95 7.42 8.06
CA LEU A 97 8.81 7.87 8.86
C LEU A 97 8.82 9.37 9.15
N TYR A 98 10.00 9.96 9.29
CA TYR A 98 10.20 11.37 9.65
C TYR A 98 10.51 12.25 8.42
N HIS A 99 10.14 11.80 7.21
CA HIS A 99 10.44 12.52 5.96
C HIS A 99 9.95 13.97 5.97
N ASN A 100 8.84 14.28 6.62
CA ASN A 100 8.33 15.63 6.75
C ASN A 100 9.23 16.56 7.58
N GLU A 101 10.07 16.00 8.46
CA GLU A 101 10.99 16.78 9.30
C GLU A 101 12.40 16.86 8.71
N THR A 102 12.76 15.90 7.84
CA THR A 102 14.10 15.80 7.26
C THR A 102 14.18 16.19 5.78
N SER A 103 13.02 16.36 5.11
CA SER A 103 12.96 16.73 3.69
C SER A 103 13.20 18.22 3.46
N ASP A 104 13.84 18.53 2.32
CA ASP A 104 14.01 19.89 1.77
C ASP A 104 12.82 20.37 0.93
N GLY A 105 11.82 19.54 0.70
CA GLY A 105 10.60 19.82 -0.07
C GLY A 105 9.39 20.13 0.81
N PRO A 106 8.21 20.21 0.19
CA PRO A 106 6.97 20.40 0.93
C PRO A 106 6.70 19.22 1.86
N LYS A 107 6.15 19.50 3.04
CA LYS A 107 5.64 18.46 3.93
C LYS A 107 4.40 17.82 3.31
N ILE A 108 4.39 16.50 3.24
CA ILE A 108 3.29 15.74 2.62
C ILE A 108 2.36 15.23 3.73
N TYR A 109 1.12 15.70 3.74
CA TYR A 109 0.10 15.19 4.65
C TYR A 109 -1.04 14.54 3.91
N PHE A 110 -1.35 13.31 4.27
CA PHE A 110 -2.49 12.57 3.74
C PHE A 110 -3.73 12.84 4.60
N CYS A 111 -4.85 13.17 3.94
CA CYS A 111 -6.10 13.53 4.59
C CYS A 111 -7.31 13.06 3.77
N GLY A 112 -8.53 13.25 4.28
CA GLY A 112 -9.73 12.75 3.61
C GLY A 112 -9.80 11.22 3.55
N ASN A 113 -9.06 10.55 4.39
CA ASN A 113 -9.07 9.09 4.62
C ASN A 113 -9.87 8.70 5.87
N THR A 114 -10.54 9.66 6.47
CA THR A 114 -11.41 9.51 7.64
C THR A 114 -12.41 10.66 7.69
N ILE A 115 -13.55 10.44 8.37
CA ILE A 115 -14.53 11.47 8.69
C ILE A 115 -14.38 12.02 10.11
N SER A 116 -13.23 11.75 10.76
CA SER A 116 -12.92 12.29 12.09
C SER A 116 -12.71 13.80 12.04
N PRO A 117 -13.50 14.58 12.77
CA PRO A 117 -13.31 16.03 12.82
C PRO A 117 -11.99 16.40 13.50
N THR A 118 -11.51 15.62 14.46
CA THR A 118 -10.22 15.84 15.13
C THR A 118 -9.07 15.75 14.14
N ALA A 119 -9.03 14.68 13.34
CA ALA A 119 -7.98 14.51 12.32
C ALA A 119 -7.97 15.65 11.30
N LEU A 120 -9.15 16.09 10.84
CA LEU A 120 -9.24 17.20 9.90
C LEU A 120 -8.77 18.53 10.53
N ASN A 121 -9.14 18.80 11.80
CA ASN A 121 -8.68 19.98 12.52
C ASN A 121 -7.16 20.00 12.72
N ASP A 122 -6.52 18.85 12.93
CA ASP A 122 -5.07 18.78 13.03
C ASP A 122 -4.41 19.15 11.69
N ILE A 123 -4.94 18.68 10.56
CA ILE A 123 -4.48 19.10 9.22
C ILE A 123 -4.63 20.62 9.03
N ILE A 124 -5.77 21.21 9.45
CA ILE A 124 -5.99 22.66 9.37
C ILE A 124 -4.94 23.42 10.21
N ARG A 125 -4.61 22.93 11.41
CA ARG A 125 -3.56 23.54 12.25
C ARG A 125 -2.18 23.47 11.61
N LEU A 126 -1.85 22.35 10.95
CA LEU A 126 -0.58 22.14 10.28
C LEU A 126 -0.38 23.05 9.06
N THR A 127 -1.47 23.51 8.44
CA THR A 127 -1.41 24.44 7.28
C THR A 127 -1.43 25.92 7.68
N LYS A 128 -1.71 26.25 8.94
CA LYS A 128 -1.82 27.65 9.39
C LYS A 128 -0.52 28.43 9.15
N GLY A 129 -0.61 29.50 8.36
CA GLY A 129 0.53 30.36 8.03
C GLY A 129 1.52 29.75 7.04
N LYS A 130 1.15 28.65 6.37
CA LYS A 130 1.95 27.97 5.35
C LYS A 130 1.34 28.19 3.98
N ARG A 131 2.21 28.21 2.96
CA ARG A 131 1.79 28.08 1.56
C ARG A 131 1.48 26.61 1.32
N PHE A 132 0.27 26.28 0.90
CA PHE A 132 -0.06 24.89 0.65
C PHE A 132 -0.76 24.69 -0.68
N SER A 133 -0.61 23.49 -1.23
CA SER A 133 -1.32 22.96 -2.40
C SER A 133 -2.16 21.75 -1.99
N ILE A 134 -3.17 21.45 -2.78
CA ILE A 134 -4.07 20.30 -2.57
C ILE A 134 -4.03 19.40 -3.80
N ASN A 135 -3.71 18.11 -3.61
CA ASN A 135 -3.97 17.08 -4.58
C ASN A 135 -5.21 16.28 -4.12
N VAL A 136 -6.35 16.51 -4.75
CA VAL A 136 -7.57 15.76 -4.47
C VAL A 136 -7.67 14.56 -5.41
N ILE A 137 -7.81 13.37 -4.84
CA ILE A 137 -7.77 12.10 -5.56
C ILE A 137 -9.09 11.36 -5.37
N SER A 138 -9.94 11.39 -6.37
CA SER A 138 -11.23 10.67 -6.37
C SER A 138 -11.73 10.47 -7.79
N LYS A 139 -11.96 9.22 -8.21
CA LYS A 139 -12.46 8.91 -9.54
C LYS A 139 -13.84 9.52 -9.78
N SER A 140 -14.79 9.30 -8.88
CA SER A 140 -16.16 9.82 -8.97
C SER A 140 -16.31 11.27 -8.50
N GLY A 141 -15.48 11.70 -7.56
CA GLY A 141 -15.62 12.97 -6.82
C GLY A 141 -16.68 12.94 -5.71
N THR A 142 -17.33 11.79 -5.47
CA THR A 142 -18.43 11.64 -4.50
C THR A 142 -18.11 10.75 -3.32
N THR A 143 -16.86 10.27 -3.20
CA THR A 143 -16.41 9.53 -2.01
C THR A 143 -16.53 10.44 -0.80
N THR A 144 -17.35 10.06 0.16
CA THR A 144 -17.82 10.94 1.25
C THR A 144 -16.67 11.55 2.04
N GLU A 145 -15.71 10.75 2.47
CA GLU A 145 -14.58 11.15 3.29
C GLU A 145 -13.72 12.20 2.55
N THR A 146 -13.33 11.89 1.34
CA THR A 146 -12.51 12.76 0.49
C THR A 146 -13.25 14.04 0.12
N ALA A 147 -14.54 13.94 -0.24
CA ALA A 147 -15.33 15.09 -0.65
C ALA A 147 -15.57 16.08 0.51
N LEU A 148 -15.81 15.57 1.73
CA LEU A 148 -15.96 16.40 2.93
C LEU A 148 -14.66 17.14 3.28
N ALA A 149 -13.54 16.41 3.32
CA ALA A 149 -12.23 17.00 3.57
C ALA A 149 -11.89 18.06 2.51
N PHE A 150 -12.05 17.73 1.23
CA PHE A 150 -11.76 18.66 0.14
C PHE A 150 -12.61 19.93 0.19
N ARG A 151 -13.90 19.82 0.52
CA ARG A 151 -14.79 20.98 0.68
C ARG A 151 -14.26 21.97 1.72
N VAL A 152 -13.78 21.46 2.86
CA VAL A 152 -13.22 22.29 3.95
C VAL A 152 -11.86 22.87 3.55
N LEU A 153 -10.97 22.04 3.01
CA LEU A 153 -9.60 22.45 2.66
C LEU A 153 -9.57 23.42 1.47
N ARG A 154 -10.45 23.24 0.48
CA ARG A 154 -10.61 24.19 -0.61
C ARG A 154 -10.99 25.57 -0.09
N LYS A 155 -12.04 25.63 0.76
CA LYS A 155 -12.46 26.92 1.35
C LYS A 155 -11.33 27.55 2.16
N LEU A 156 -10.60 26.78 2.95
CA LEU A 156 -9.44 27.27 3.70
C LEU A 156 -8.37 27.87 2.78
N LEU A 157 -8.10 27.24 1.64
CA LEU A 157 -7.16 27.74 0.65
C LEU A 157 -7.66 29.02 -0.01
N GLU A 158 -8.93 29.04 -0.44
CA GLU A 158 -9.57 30.23 -1.03
C GLU A 158 -9.59 31.41 -0.07
N ASP A 159 -9.87 31.20 1.21
CA ASP A 159 -9.86 32.24 2.25
C ASP A 159 -8.42 32.76 2.53
N SER A 160 -7.40 31.94 2.31
CA SER A 160 -6.00 32.32 2.58
C SER A 160 -5.34 33.09 1.45
N VAL A 161 -5.63 32.77 0.18
CA VAL A 161 -4.92 33.34 -0.98
C VAL A 161 -5.85 33.91 -2.06
N GLY A 162 -7.17 33.82 -1.87
CA GLY A 162 -8.17 34.20 -2.85
C GLY A 162 -8.42 33.09 -3.88
N VAL A 163 -9.58 33.14 -4.54
CA VAL A 163 -10.06 32.06 -5.44
C VAL A 163 -9.14 31.85 -6.64
N GLU A 164 -8.66 32.92 -7.26
CA GLU A 164 -7.82 32.84 -8.45
C GLU A 164 -6.48 32.14 -8.16
N GLU A 165 -5.82 32.49 -7.05
CA GLU A 165 -4.56 31.85 -6.67
C GLU A 165 -4.80 30.42 -6.13
N ALA A 166 -5.88 30.20 -5.40
CA ALA A 166 -6.28 28.85 -4.95
C ALA A 166 -6.43 27.88 -6.10
N ASN A 167 -7.06 28.31 -7.21
CA ASN A 167 -7.25 27.46 -8.41
C ASN A 167 -5.91 27.02 -9.04
N LYS A 168 -4.81 27.76 -8.86
CA LYS A 168 -3.47 27.38 -9.35
C LYS A 168 -2.77 26.38 -8.43
N ARG A 169 -3.31 26.12 -7.23
CA ARG A 169 -2.75 25.24 -6.18
C ARG A 169 -3.58 23.99 -5.91
N ILE A 170 -4.65 23.79 -6.70
CA ILE A 170 -5.48 22.59 -6.62
C ILE A 170 -5.18 21.71 -7.84
N TYR A 171 -4.86 20.45 -7.59
CA TYR A 171 -4.56 19.42 -8.58
C TYR A 171 -5.56 18.28 -8.40
N ALA A 172 -6.33 17.95 -9.45
CA ALA A 172 -7.36 16.92 -9.37
C ALA A 172 -6.91 15.65 -10.10
N THR A 173 -6.72 14.57 -9.35
CA THR A 173 -6.51 13.23 -9.90
C THR A 173 -7.86 12.52 -9.92
N THR A 174 -8.46 12.37 -11.11
CA THR A 174 -9.87 11.99 -11.26
C THR A 174 -10.13 11.23 -12.56
N ASP A 175 -11.39 10.94 -12.85
CA ASP A 175 -11.79 10.33 -14.13
C ASP A 175 -11.39 11.21 -15.33
N ARG A 176 -11.11 10.57 -16.46
CA ARG A 176 -10.73 11.27 -17.70
C ARG A 176 -11.80 12.21 -18.20
N ALA A 177 -13.07 11.81 -18.16
CA ALA A 177 -14.17 12.46 -18.87
C ALA A 177 -15.41 12.79 -18.02
N LYS A 178 -15.65 12.06 -16.92
CA LYS A 178 -16.91 12.10 -16.17
C LYS A 178 -16.69 12.24 -14.66
N GLY A 179 -17.76 12.43 -13.92
CA GLY A 179 -17.75 12.58 -12.46
C GLY A 179 -17.73 14.03 -12.01
N THR A 180 -18.20 14.25 -10.77
CA THR A 180 -18.38 15.60 -10.22
C THR A 180 -17.06 16.33 -10.03
N LEU A 181 -15.99 15.63 -9.66
CA LEU A 181 -14.67 16.24 -9.51
C LEU A 181 -14.09 16.65 -10.88
N LYS A 182 -14.29 15.83 -11.92
CA LYS A 182 -13.84 16.17 -13.28
C LYS A 182 -14.55 17.41 -13.81
N GLN A 183 -15.87 17.46 -13.62
CA GLN A 183 -16.65 18.62 -14.02
C GLN A 183 -16.16 19.89 -13.31
N LEU A 184 -16.06 19.84 -11.98
CA LEU A 184 -15.60 20.96 -11.17
C LEU A 184 -14.20 21.41 -11.57
N ALA A 185 -13.25 20.48 -11.74
CA ALA A 185 -11.89 20.79 -12.14
C ALA A 185 -11.83 21.49 -13.51
N THR A 186 -12.68 21.06 -14.45
CA THR A 186 -12.78 21.69 -15.77
C THR A 186 -13.34 23.10 -15.68
N GLU A 187 -14.40 23.32 -14.91
CA GLU A 187 -15.03 24.64 -14.70
C GLU A 187 -14.08 25.63 -14.01
N GLN A 188 -13.24 25.14 -13.09
CA GLN A 188 -12.30 25.98 -12.33
C GLN A 188 -10.91 26.09 -12.98
N GLY A 189 -10.65 25.36 -14.05
CA GLY A 189 -9.36 25.35 -14.76
C GLY A 189 -8.22 24.67 -14.00
N TRP A 190 -8.51 23.72 -13.10
CA TRP A 190 -7.49 22.99 -12.36
C TRP A 190 -6.72 22.01 -13.25
N PRO A 191 -5.40 21.82 -13.03
CA PRO A 191 -4.67 20.71 -13.61
C PRO A 191 -5.32 19.37 -13.24
N THR A 192 -5.58 18.53 -14.24
CA THR A 192 -6.18 17.20 -14.03
C THR A 192 -5.24 16.09 -14.44
N PHE A 193 -5.23 15.00 -13.66
CA PHE A 193 -4.53 13.75 -13.91
C PHE A 193 -5.52 12.58 -13.89
N VAL A 194 -5.23 11.54 -14.66
CA VAL A 194 -6.22 10.48 -14.91
C VAL A 194 -6.08 9.33 -13.91
N VAL A 195 -7.21 8.93 -13.34
CA VAL A 195 -7.38 7.61 -12.72
C VAL A 195 -7.84 6.66 -13.83
N PRO A 196 -7.04 5.71 -14.29
CA PRO A 196 -7.41 4.82 -15.38
C PRO A 196 -8.67 4.02 -15.08
N ASP A 197 -9.47 3.74 -16.11
CA ASP A 197 -10.74 3.00 -15.94
C ASP A 197 -10.51 1.52 -15.64
N ASP A 198 -9.45 0.98 -16.18
CA ASP A 198 -9.06 -0.42 -16.12
C ASP A 198 -8.04 -0.75 -15.00
N VAL A 199 -7.83 0.19 -14.05
CA VAL A 199 -6.96 0.00 -12.88
C VAL A 199 -7.77 0.20 -11.59
N GLY A 200 -7.87 -0.85 -10.78
CA GLY A 200 -8.50 -0.77 -9.46
C GLY A 200 -7.69 0.06 -8.46
N GLY A 201 -8.36 0.62 -7.43
CA GLY A 201 -7.72 1.53 -6.48
C GLY A 201 -6.45 0.98 -5.82
N ARG A 202 -6.47 -0.28 -5.36
CA ARG A 202 -5.32 -0.93 -4.71
C ARG A 202 -4.19 -1.34 -5.67
N TYR A 203 -4.43 -1.24 -6.98
CA TYR A 203 -3.45 -1.45 -8.06
C TYR A 203 -3.01 -0.13 -8.72
N SER A 204 -3.31 1.04 -8.13
CA SER A 204 -3.16 2.33 -8.80
C SER A 204 -1.94 3.16 -8.40
N VAL A 205 -1.08 2.67 -7.49
CA VAL A 205 0.06 3.46 -6.98
C VAL A 205 1.04 3.91 -8.07
N LEU A 206 1.19 3.15 -9.14
CA LEU A 206 2.06 3.50 -10.30
C LEU A 206 1.30 4.27 -11.41
N THR A 207 0.11 4.79 -11.11
CA THR A 207 -0.60 5.77 -11.94
C THR A 207 -0.43 7.17 -11.35
N ALA A 208 -1.03 8.18 -11.96
CA ALA A 208 -1.07 9.54 -11.41
C ALA A 208 -1.56 9.61 -9.95
N VAL A 209 -2.35 8.61 -9.50
CA VAL A 209 -2.83 8.49 -8.12
C VAL A 209 -1.69 8.46 -7.11
N GLY A 210 -0.65 7.67 -7.37
CA GLY A 210 0.53 7.59 -6.50
C GLY A 210 1.68 8.47 -6.96
N LEU A 211 1.92 8.54 -8.28
CA LEU A 211 3.13 9.17 -8.83
C LEU A 211 3.23 10.68 -8.52
N LEU A 212 2.12 11.42 -8.51
CA LEU A 212 2.17 12.86 -8.22
C LEU A 212 2.60 13.13 -6.77
N PRO A 213 1.96 12.59 -5.72
CA PRO A 213 2.42 12.82 -4.34
C PRO A 213 3.83 12.24 -4.09
N ILE A 214 4.19 11.10 -4.71
CA ILE A 214 5.51 10.49 -4.59
C ILE A 214 6.60 11.42 -5.18
N ALA A 215 6.38 11.97 -6.37
CA ALA A 215 7.28 12.95 -6.98
C ALA A 215 7.39 14.23 -6.15
N CYS A 216 6.28 14.71 -5.55
CA CYS A 216 6.29 15.86 -4.64
C CYS A 216 7.13 15.61 -3.38
N ALA A 217 7.22 14.37 -2.90
CA ALA A 217 8.12 13.99 -1.81
C ALA A 217 9.60 13.95 -2.23
N GLY A 218 9.92 14.22 -3.51
CA GLY A 218 11.28 14.20 -4.03
C GLY A 218 11.84 12.79 -4.26
N ILE A 219 10.97 11.84 -4.53
CA ILE A 219 11.34 10.50 -4.96
C ILE A 219 11.41 10.46 -6.48
N ASP A 220 12.44 9.82 -7.01
CA ASP A 220 12.59 9.61 -8.44
C ASP A 220 11.56 8.59 -8.94
N ILE A 221 10.54 9.08 -9.64
CA ILE A 221 9.48 8.22 -10.19
C ILE A 221 9.92 7.48 -11.46
N ASP A 222 10.99 7.88 -12.13
CA ASP A 222 11.58 7.08 -13.22
C ASP A 222 12.20 5.81 -12.66
N GLU A 223 12.97 5.90 -11.58
CA GLU A 223 13.53 4.76 -10.86
C GLU A 223 12.43 3.82 -10.35
N LEU A 224 11.35 4.37 -9.77
CA LEU A 224 10.21 3.59 -9.30
C LEU A 224 9.54 2.81 -10.44
N MET A 225 9.30 3.46 -11.57
CA MET A 225 8.69 2.83 -12.75
C MET A 225 9.65 1.83 -13.40
N GLN A 226 10.97 2.09 -13.40
CA GLN A 226 11.95 1.14 -13.89
C GLN A 226 11.98 -0.13 -13.05
N GLY A 227 11.96 -0.01 -11.71
CA GLY A 227 11.88 -1.17 -10.81
C GLY A 227 10.63 -2.01 -11.06
N ALA A 228 9.48 -1.36 -11.26
CA ALA A 228 8.25 -2.06 -11.62
C ALA A 228 8.34 -2.74 -13.01
N ALA A 229 9.02 -2.14 -13.98
CA ALA A 229 9.25 -2.74 -15.30
C ALA A 229 10.18 -3.96 -15.23
N ASP A 230 11.21 -3.91 -14.38
CA ASP A 230 12.06 -5.06 -14.12
C ASP A 230 11.28 -6.18 -13.41
N GLY A 231 10.39 -5.82 -12.47
CA GLY A 231 9.44 -6.73 -11.85
C GLY A 231 8.49 -7.38 -12.87
N LEU A 232 7.95 -6.61 -13.82
CA LEU A 232 7.11 -7.15 -14.89
C LEU A 232 7.88 -8.19 -15.72
N LYS A 233 9.11 -7.89 -16.11
CA LYS A 233 9.94 -8.83 -16.88
C LYS A 233 10.25 -10.10 -16.10
N LYS A 234 10.53 -9.98 -14.79
CA LYS A 234 10.92 -11.08 -13.91
C LYS A 234 9.72 -11.95 -13.52
N PHE A 235 8.66 -11.34 -13.01
CA PHE A 235 7.50 -12.04 -12.45
C PHE A 235 6.40 -12.32 -13.50
N GLY A 236 6.54 -11.83 -14.73
CA GLY A 236 5.69 -12.13 -15.87
C GLY A 236 5.94 -13.48 -16.50
N GLN A 237 6.96 -14.24 -16.07
CA GLN A 237 7.31 -15.54 -16.65
C GLN A 237 6.48 -16.65 -16.03
N CYS A 238 5.91 -17.55 -16.87
CA CYS A 238 5.24 -18.77 -16.42
C CYS A 238 6.30 -19.83 -16.04
N SER A 239 6.61 -19.91 -14.76
CA SER A 239 7.55 -20.88 -14.22
C SER A 239 7.17 -21.26 -12.80
N ILE A 240 7.40 -22.51 -12.41
CA ILE A 240 7.26 -22.96 -11.03
C ILE A 240 8.27 -22.26 -10.09
N ASP A 241 9.37 -21.78 -10.64
CA ASP A 241 10.42 -21.05 -9.92
C ASP A 241 10.21 -19.54 -9.91
N ASN A 242 9.11 -19.04 -10.50
CA ASN A 242 8.74 -17.64 -10.39
C ASN A 242 8.42 -17.27 -8.93
N ASP A 243 9.19 -16.37 -8.36
CA ASP A 243 9.11 -15.98 -6.94
C ASP A 243 7.72 -15.50 -6.52
N ALA A 244 7.04 -14.71 -7.35
CA ALA A 244 5.68 -14.24 -7.08
C ALA A 244 4.67 -15.41 -7.08
N TYR A 245 4.87 -16.37 -7.95
CA TYR A 245 4.01 -17.56 -8.02
C TYR A 245 4.32 -18.55 -6.89
N ARG A 246 5.59 -18.69 -6.52
CA ARG A 246 5.96 -19.49 -5.33
C ARG A 246 5.35 -18.93 -4.06
N TYR A 247 5.36 -17.61 -3.91
CA TYR A 247 4.68 -16.96 -2.79
C TYR A 247 3.17 -17.20 -2.84
N ALA A 248 2.51 -16.99 -3.98
CA ALA A 248 1.08 -17.26 -4.16
C ALA A 248 0.70 -18.73 -3.86
N MET A 249 1.52 -19.68 -4.34
CA MET A 249 1.36 -21.11 -4.04
C MET A 249 1.50 -21.39 -2.55
N THR A 250 2.54 -20.86 -1.91
CA THR A 250 2.78 -20.99 -0.46
C THR A 250 1.55 -20.57 0.35
N ARG A 251 1.01 -19.41 0.06
CA ARG A 251 -0.21 -18.86 0.70
C ARG A 251 -1.38 -19.85 0.57
N ASN A 252 -1.64 -20.31 -0.65
CA ASN A 252 -2.76 -21.20 -0.92
C ASN A 252 -2.57 -22.61 -0.33
N ILE A 253 -1.35 -23.16 -0.34
CA ILE A 253 -1.04 -24.44 0.31
C ILE A 253 -1.26 -24.35 1.82
N LEU A 254 -0.75 -23.29 2.47
CA LEU A 254 -0.93 -23.09 3.90
C LEU A 254 -2.40 -22.83 4.27
N TYR A 255 -3.13 -22.07 3.45
CA TYR A 255 -4.57 -21.88 3.63
C TYR A 255 -5.33 -23.24 3.59
N ARG A 256 -5.03 -24.10 2.62
CA ARG A 256 -5.63 -25.45 2.52
C ARG A 256 -5.23 -26.37 3.69
N LYS A 257 -4.12 -26.07 4.37
CA LYS A 257 -3.68 -26.73 5.61
C LYS A 257 -4.29 -26.13 6.88
N GLY A 258 -5.26 -25.22 6.74
CA GLY A 258 -5.97 -24.63 7.87
C GLY A 258 -5.31 -23.37 8.47
N LYS A 259 -4.31 -22.78 7.81
CA LYS A 259 -3.80 -21.46 8.19
C LYS A 259 -4.76 -20.41 7.63
N SER A 260 -5.38 -19.62 8.50
CA SER A 260 -6.38 -18.61 8.11
C SER A 260 -5.85 -17.18 8.19
N VAL A 261 -4.66 -16.99 8.76
CA VAL A 261 -4.03 -15.67 8.97
C VAL A 261 -2.63 -15.69 8.40
N GLU A 262 -2.29 -14.65 7.63
CA GLU A 262 -0.92 -14.34 7.28
C GLU A 262 -0.48 -13.05 7.96
N THR A 263 0.69 -13.09 8.59
CA THR A 263 1.32 -11.91 9.21
C THR A 263 2.53 -11.50 8.38
N LEU A 264 2.41 -10.37 7.66
CA LEU A 264 3.56 -9.75 7.01
C LEU A 264 4.35 -8.97 8.03
N ALA A 265 5.63 -9.30 8.22
CA ALA A 265 6.48 -8.65 9.20
C ALA A 265 7.75 -8.07 8.56
N CYS A 266 8.23 -6.95 9.08
CA CYS A 266 9.48 -6.33 8.67
C CYS A 266 10.22 -5.79 9.89
N PHE A 267 11.56 -5.80 9.84
CA PHE A 267 12.42 -5.24 10.88
C PHE A 267 12.83 -3.78 10.60
N GLU A 268 12.28 -3.18 9.52
CA GLU A 268 12.45 -1.77 9.20
C GLU A 268 11.14 -1.01 9.46
N PRO A 269 11.12 -0.06 10.41
CA PRO A 269 9.91 0.71 10.74
C PRO A 269 9.35 1.52 9.56
N ASP A 270 10.20 1.92 8.62
CA ASP A 270 9.82 2.62 7.39
C ASP A 270 8.87 1.79 6.51
N PHE A 271 8.76 0.48 6.76
CA PHE A 271 7.86 -0.44 6.06
C PHE A 271 6.41 -0.42 6.59
N THR A 272 6.11 0.34 7.67
CA THR A 272 4.80 0.35 8.32
C THR A 272 3.65 0.59 7.34
N MET A 273 3.74 1.59 6.48
CA MET A 273 2.66 1.89 5.54
C MET A 273 2.63 0.95 4.33
N MET A 274 3.72 0.28 3.99
CA MET A 274 3.71 -0.84 3.04
C MET A 274 2.89 -2.01 3.60
N ASN A 275 2.97 -2.28 4.90
CA ASN A 275 2.12 -3.26 5.57
C ASN A 275 0.62 -2.89 5.48
N GLU A 276 0.27 -1.59 5.64
CA GLU A 276 -1.12 -1.14 5.49
C GLU A 276 -1.62 -1.28 4.03
N TRP A 277 -0.79 -0.93 3.05
CA TRP A 277 -1.10 -1.13 1.64
C TRP A 277 -1.24 -2.63 1.29
N TYR A 278 -0.37 -3.49 1.82
CA TYR A 278 -0.46 -4.93 1.69
C TYR A 278 -1.79 -5.48 2.22
N LYS A 279 -2.23 -5.01 3.40
CA LYS A 279 -3.52 -5.42 3.98
C LYS A 279 -4.69 -5.05 3.08
N GLN A 280 -4.68 -3.86 2.47
CA GLN A 280 -5.70 -3.49 1.49
C GLN A 280 -5.60 -4.37 0.23
N LEU A 281 -4.39 -4.53 -0.31
CA LEU A 281 -4.19 -5.29 -1.54
C LEU A 281 -4.74 -6.71 -1.42
N PHE A 282 -4.30 -7.47 -0.43
CA PHE A 282 -4.73 -8.86 -0.25
C PHE A 282 -6.13 -8.98 0.36
N GLY A 283 -6.48 -8.17 1.35
CA GLY A 283 -7.77 -8.23 2.02
C GLY A 283 -8.94 -7.99 1.06
N GLU A 284 -8.89 -6.93 0.25
CA GLU A 284 -9.93 -6.65 -0.73
C GLU A 284 -9.91 -7.61 -1.93
N SER A 285 -8.74 -8.16 -2.28
CA SER A 285 -8.63 -9.06 -3.43
C SER A 285 -9.08 -10.48 -3.14
N GLU A 286 -8.78 -11.00 -1.95
CA GLU A 286 -9.01 -12.40 -1.60
C GLU A 286 -10.21 -12.63 -0.66
N GLY A 287 -10.57 -11.66 0.18
CA GLY A 287 -11.63 -11.78 1.18
C GLY A 287 -13.04 -11.77 0.57
N LYS A 288 -13.38 -12.83 -0.16
CA LYS A 288 -14.64 -13.00 -0.89
C LYS A 288 -15.18 -14.41 -0.75
N ASP A 289 -16.48 -14.61 -0.92
CA ASP A 289 -17.14 -15.92 -0.86
C ASP A 289 -16.82 -16.70 0.42
N GLN A 290 -16.63 -15.99 1.54
CA GLN A 290 -16.19 -16.56 2.83
C GLN A 290 -14.84 -17.30 2.76
N LYS A 291 -13.97 -16.90 1.83
CA LYS A 291 -12.62 -17.41 1.61
C LYS A 291 -11.59 -16.31 1.85
N GLY A 292 -10.32 -16.71 1.77
CA GLY A 292 -9.16 -15.83 1.84
C GLY A 292 -8.45 -15.87 3.18
N LEU A 293 -7.16 -15.50 3.13
CA LEU A 293 -6.33 -15.31 4.32
C LEU A 293 -6.61 -13.93 4.92
N MET A 294 -6.75 -13.87 6.24
CA MET A 294 -6.79 -12.58 6.95
C MET A 294 -5.38 -11.96 6.90
N PRO A 295 -5.17 -10.86 6.18
CA PRO A 295 -3.85 -10.22 6.16
C PRO A 295 -3.67 -9.38 7.43
N THR A 296 -2.62 -9.69 8.18
CA THR A 296 -2.16 -8.93 9.34
C THR A 296 -0.73 -8.49 9.14
N SER A 297 -0.20 -7.66 10.03
CA SER A 297 1.18 -7.21 9.92
C SER A 297 1.80 -6.90 11.28
N CYS A 298 3.13 -6.97 11.33
CA CYS A 298 3.95 -6.55 12.46
C CYS A 298 5.16 -5.74 12.00
N ILE A 299 5.61 -4.84 12.85
CA ILE A 299 6.91 -4.18 12.73
C ILE A 299 7.77 -4.64 13.92
N PHE A 300 8.74 -5.44 13.63
CA PHE A 300 9.70 -5.94 14.62
C PHE A 300 10.89 -4.96 14.73
N SER A 301 11.54 -4.87 15.89
CA SER A 301 11.33 -5.58 17.19
C SER A 301 10.14 -5.08 18.00
N THR A 302 9.54 -3.92 17.67
CA THR A 302 8.44 -3.30 18.44
C THR A 302 7.33 -4.31 18.75
N ASP A 303 6.81 -5.00 17.74
CA ASP A 303 5.70 -5.94 17.93
C ASP A 303 6.11 -7.30 18.52
N LEU A 304 7.39 -7.59 18.68
CA LEU A 304 7.80 -8.71 19.51
C LEU A 304 7.44 -8.48 20.98
N HIS A 305 7.37 -7.22 21.41
CA HIS A 305 6.95 -6.82 22.77
C HIS A 305 5.42 -6.70 22.94
N SER A 306 4.65 -6.94 21.89
CA SER A 306 3.18 -6.93 21.93
C SER A 306 2.59 -8.25 21.44
N MET A 307 2.97 -8.71 20.27
CA MET A 307 2.44 -9.89 19.59
C MET A 307 3.35 -11.12 19.72
N GLY A 308 4.61 -10.96 20.12
CA GLY A 308 5.61 -12.04 20.13
C GLY A 308 5.17 -13.27 20.91
N GLN A 309 4.52 -13.11 22.08
CA GLN A 309 3.99 -14.24 22.84
C GLN A 309 2.95 -15.04 22.07
N PHE A 310 2.02 -14.36 21.38
CA PHE A 310 0.97 -15.05 20.60
C PHE A 310 1.56 -15.73 19.36
N LEU A 311 2.50 -15.08 18.67
CA LEU A 311 3.18 -15.65 17.51
C LEU A 311 3.96 -16.92 17.91
N GLN A 312 4.70 -16.87 19.03
CA GLN A 312 5.52 -17.99 19.50
C GLN A 312 4.69 -19.15 20.04
N ASP A 313 3.62 -18.90 20.81
CA ASP A 313 2.95 -19.92 21.63
C ASP A 313 1.41 -19.86 21.59
N GLY A 314 0.82 -19.01 20.73
CA GLY A 314 -0.63 -18.90 20.55
C GLY A 314 -1.21 -19.96 19.60
N SER A 315 -2.45 -19.74 19.18
CA SER A 315 -3.16 -20.61 18.23
C SER A 315 -2.42 -20.75 16.90
N ARG A 316 -2.27 -21.96 16.40
CA ARG A 316 -1.51 -22.29 15.17
C ARG A 316 -2.32 -22.05 13.88
N ILE A 317 -3.14 -20.99 13.85
CA ILE A 317 -3.98 -20.61 12.70
C ILE A 317 -3.23 -19.73 11.69
N MET A 318 -2.00 -19.31 12.00
CA MET A 318 -1.26 -18.34 11.23
C MET A 318 0.04 -18.89 10.65
N PHE A 319 0.59 -18.16 9.71
CA PHE A 319 1.96 -18.24 9.23
C PHE A 319 2.52 -16.83 9.05
N GLU A 320 3.82 -16.72 8.95
CA GLU A 320 4.52 -15.46 8.80
C GLU A 320 5.21 -15.35 7.45
N THR A 321 5.25 -14.14 6.92
CA THR A 321 6.08 -13.75 5.78
C THR A 321 6.90 -12.55 6.19
N TYR A 322 8.23 -12.68 6.25
CA TYR A 322 9.11 -11.57 6.58
C TYR A 322 9.61 -10.88 5.31
N VAL A 323 9.53 -9.55 5.32
CA VAL A 323 10.24 -8.72 4.33
C VAL A 323 11.64 -8.47 4.88
N ASP A 324 12.61 -9.11 4.26
CA ASP A 324 14.03 -9.08 4.64
C ASP A 324 14.77 -8.04 3.81
N VAL A 325 14.87 -6.82 4.34
CA VAL A 325 15.62 -5.72 3.74
C VAL A 325 17.12 -5.94 4.01
N LYS A 326 17.90 -6.14 2.95
CA LYS A 326 19.32 -6.50 3.05
C LYS A 326 20.20 -5.31 3.44
N HIS A 327 19.87 -4.12 2.91
CA HIS A 327 20.65 -2.90 3.13
C HIS A 327 19.73 -1.80 3.64
N THR A 328 20.04 -1.33 4.85
CA THR A 328 19.34 -0.17 5.45
C THR A 328 19.76 1.12 4.74
N ARG A 329 18.86 2.14 4.75
CA ARG A 329 19.15 3.45 4.16
C ARG A 329 20.36 4.13 4.81
N GLU A 330 20.50 4.00 6.12
CA GLU A 330 21.59 4.51 6.94
C GLU A 330 21.92 3.48 8.00
N ASP A 331 23.15 3.51 8.52
CA ASP A 331 23.58 2.62 9.59
C ASP A 331 24.22 3.40 10.72
N PHE A 332 24.31 2.80 11.88
CA PHE A 332 24.89 3.40 13.06
C PHE A 332 25.94 2.47 13.66
N PHE A 333 27.17 2.99 13.86
CA PHE A 333 28.26 2.25 14.50
C PHE A 333 28.13 2.31 16.02
N ILE A 334 28.17 1.17 16.69
CA ILE A 334 28.03 1.06 18.14
C ILE A 334 29.42 1.22 18.76
N GLU A 335 29.59 2.30 19.52
CA GLU A 335 30.82 2.58 20.24
C GLU A 335 30.86 1.83 21.60
N GLU A 336 32.07 1.60 22.13
CA GLU A 336 32.23 1.05 23.46
C GLU A 336 31.92 2.11 24.52
N LEU A 337 31.12 1.73 25.53
CA LEU A 337 30.76 2.61 26.63
C LEU A 337 31.67 2.36 27.84
N GLU A 338 32.35 3.41 28.31
CA GLU A 338 33.15 3.33 29.52
C GLU A 338 32.30 2.87 30.73
N GLY A 339 32.81 1.89 31.47
CA GLY A 339 32.11 1.33 32.63
C GLY A 339 31.07 0.27 32.31
N ASN A 340 30.65 0.10 31.04
CA ASN A 340 29.72 -0.95 30.61
C ASN A 340 28.49 -1.14 31.53
N PHE A 341 27.89 -0.04 32.01
CA PHE A 341 26.83 -0.08 33.03
C PHE A 341 25.54 -0.74 32.54
N ASP A 342 25.30 -0.72 31.23
CA ASP A 342 24.15 -1.36 30.55
C ASP A 342 24.42 -2.82 30.13
N GLY A 343 25.69 -3.27 30.25
CA GLY A 343 26.12 -4.63 29.89
C GLY A 343 26.20 -4.89 28.39
N LEU A 344 26.13 -3.84 27.53
CA LEU A 344 26.01 -3.98 26.08
C LEU A 344 27.32 -3.83 25.31
N ASN A 345 28.48 -3.70 25.96
CA ASN A 345 29.77 -3.60 25.26
C ASN A 345 30.09 -4.83 24.39
N PHE A 346 29.43 -5.96 24.59
CA PHE A 346 29.56 -7.12 23.68
C PHE A 346 29.01 -6.84 22.28
N LEU A 347 28.19 -5.77 22.10
CA LEU A 347 27.69 -5.27 20.83
C LEU A 347 28.57 -4.17 20.21
N ALA A 348 29.57 -3.69 20.97
CA ALA A 348 30.44 -2.62 20.49
C ALA A 348 31.31 -3.07 19.29
N ASN A 349 31.80 -2.10 18.54
CA ASN A 349 32.64 -2.27 17.36
C ASN A 349 31.95 -2.99 16.18
N GLN A 350 30.62 -2.91 16.10
CA GLN A 350 29.84 -3.36 14.97
C GLN A 350 28.70 -2.37 14.64
N ASN A 351 28.08 -2.54 13.50
CA ASN A 351 26.96 -1.73 13.08
C ASN A 351 25.63 -2.20 13.70
N MET A 352 24.70 -1.26 13.94
CA MET A 352 23.36 -1.55 14.46
C MET A 352 22.57 -2.48 13.53
N SER A 353 22.77 -2.39 12.21
CA SER A 353 22.16 -3.29 11.22
C SER A 353 22.53 -4.76 11.46
N VAL A 354 23.74 -5.05 11.96
CA VAL A 354 24.13 -6.42 12.32
C VAL A 354 23.31 -6.93 13.49
N VAL A 355 23.07 -6.08 14.50
CA VAL A 355 22.24 -6.44 15.66
C VAL A 355 20.80 -6.69 15.23
N ASN A 356 20.23 -5.80 14.39
CA ASN A 356 18.88 -5.94 13.83
C ASN A 356 18.75 -7.25 13.02
N ARG A 357 19.76 -7.57 12.19
CA ARG A 357 19.84 -8.84 11.45
C ARG A 357 19.83 -10.04 12.37
N LYS A 358 20.61 -10.03 13.47
CA LYS A 358 20.66 -11.13 14.42
C LYS A 358 19.36 -11.27 15.23
N ALA A 359 18.67 -10.17 15.51
CA ALA A 359 17.33 -10.20 16.10
C ALA A 359 16.34 -10.90 15.16
N MET A 360 16.35 -10.57 13.87
CA MET A 360 15.51 -11.23 12.86
C MET A 360 15.84 -12.73 12.75
N GLU A 361 17.10 -13.10 12.61
CA GLU A 361 17.53 -14.50 12.51
C GLU A 361 17.13 -15.31 13.76
N GLY A 362 17.29 -14.74 14.96
CA GLY A 362 16.87 -15.36 16.21
C GLY A 362 15.36 -15.57 16.28
N THR A 363 14.59 -14.58 15.84
CA THR A 363 13.11 -14.67 15.78
C THR A 363 12.66 -15.74 14.79
N ILE A 364 13.24 -15.78 13.58
CA ILE A 364 12.95 -16.81 12.57
C ILE A 364 13.15 -18.23 13.14
N LEU A 365 14.27 -18.46 13.80
CA LEU A 365 14.58 -19.77 14.40
C LEU A 365 13.57 -20.13 15.50
N ALA A 366 13.29 -19.20 16.41
CA ALA A 366 12.37 -19.42 17.52
C ALA A 366 10.94 -19.73 17.03
N HIS A 367 10.39 -18.92 16.12
CA HIS A 367 9.04 -19.10 15.61
C HIS A 367 8.90 -20.38 14.76
N THR A 368 9.91 -20.68 13.92
CA THR A 368 9.91 -21.89 13.09
C THR A 368 10.00 -23.15 13.96
N ASP A 369 10.84 -23.17 15.00
CA ASP A 369 10.93 -24.28 15.94
C ASP A 369 9.66 -24.40 16.81
N GLY A 370 8.98 -23.29 17.09
CA GLY A 370 7.66 -23.23 17.70
C GLY A 370 6.51 -23.71 16.80
N GLY A 371 6.78 -24.08 15.54
CA GLY A 371 5.78 -24.63 14.62
C GLY A 371 5.02 -23.58 13.80
N VAL A 372 5.56 -22.37 13.67
CA VAL A 372 5.02 -21.32 12.78
C VAL A 372 5.69 -21.42 11.41
N PRO A 373 4.95 -21.68 10.32
CA PRO A 373 5.50 -21.63 8.99
C PRO A 373 5.97 -20.21 8.67
N LEU A 374 7.16 -20.05 8.08
CA LEU A 374 7.74 -18.75 7.80
C LEU A 374 8.41 -18.73 6.42
N GLY A 375 8.02 -17.77 5.58
CA GLY A 375 8.65 -17.44 4.31
C GLY A 375 9.37 -16.09 4.37
N LEU A 376 10.32 -15.85 3.46
CA LEU A 376 11.02 -14.57 3.35
C LEU A 376 10.76 -13.97 1.97
N ILE A 377 10.45 -12.69 1.92
CA ILE A 377 10.55 -11.85 0.74
C ILE A 377 11.82 -11.03 0.92
N GLU A 378 12.87 -11.42 0.23
CA GLU A 378 14.16 -10.74 0.28
C GLU A 378 14.10 -9.50 -0.63
N VAL A 379 14.47 -8.34 -0.10
CA VAL A 379 14.50 -7.06 -0.82
C VAL A 379 15.90 -6.46 -0.62
N ASP A 380 16.53 -6.00 -1.69
CA ASP A 380 17.90 -5.49 -1.59
C ASP A 380 17.95 -4.24 -0.70
N SER A 381 17.08 -3.26 -0.98
CA SER A 381 16.92 -2.04 -0.18
C SER A 381 15.50 -1.47 -0.31
N LEU A 382 15.19 -0.39 0.43
CA LEU A 382 13.95 0.39 0.24
C LEU A 382 14.18 1.58 -0.72
N SER A 383 15.02 1.41 -1.75
CA SER A 383 15.18 2.40 -2.83
C SER A 383 13.90 2.51 -3.67
N ALA A 384 13.76 3.60 -4.43
CA ALA A 384 12.62 3.76 -5.33
C ALA A 384 12.50 2.59 -6.32
N HIS A 385 13.63 2.14 -6.88
CA HIS A 385 13.69 1.01 -7.80
C HIS A 385 13.19 -0.28 -7.13
N ASP A 386 13.76 -0.64 -5.97
CA ASP A 386 13.44 -1.91 -5.32
C ASP A 386 12.00 -1.95 -4.79
N VAL A 387 11.48 -0.80 -4.33
CA VAL A 387 10.07 -0.65 -3.95
C VAL A 387 9.16 -0.78 -5.18
N GLY A 388 9.58 -0.28 -6.34
CA GLY A 388 8.85 -0.48 -7.60
C GLY A 388 8.76 -1.96 -8.00
N GLU A 389 9.87 -2.70 -7.92
CA GLU A 389 9.90 -4.15 -8.17
C GLU A 389 9.03 -4.92 -7.16
N LEU A 390 9.08 -4.53 -5.86
CA LEU A 390 8.29 -5.13 -4.79
C LEU A 390 6.77 -4.92 -4.98
N ILE A 391 6.36 -3.73 -5.40
CA ILE A 391 4.95 -3.43 -5.72
C ILE A 391 4.46 -4.38 -6.82
N TYR A 392 5.23 -4.53 -7.90
CA TYR A 392 4.83 -5.41 -8.99
C TYR A 392 4.83 -6.89 -8.58
N PHE A 393 5.80 -7.32 -7.76
CA PHE A 393 5.81 -8.65 -7.14
C PHE A 393 4.50 -8.93 -6.38
N PHE A 394 4.08 -8.02 -5.51
CA PHE A 394 2.84 -8.19 -4.74
C PHE A 394 1.60 -8.16 -5.62
N TRP A 395 1.53 -7.29 -6.64
CA TRP A 395 0.41 -7.27 -7.57
C TRP A 395 0.26 -8.60 -8.30
N ARG A 396 1.36 -9.12 -8.81
CA ARG A 396 1.37 -10.39 -9.54
C ARG A 396 0.99 -11.56 -8.64
N ALA A 397 1.59 -11.64 -7.47
CA ALA A 397 1.30 -12.67 -6.48
C ALA A 397 -0.17 -12.62 -6.01
N CYS A 398 -0.69 -11.43 -5.73
CA CYS A 398 -2.07 -11.25 -5.29
C CYS A 398 -3.09 -11.68 -6.35
N ALA A 399 -2.89 -11.29 -7.60
CA ALA A 399 -3.77 -11.68 -8.69
C ALA A 399 -3.83 -13.22 -8.87
N VAL A 400 -2.66 -13.86 -8.90
CA VAL A 400 -2.58 -15.34 -9.01
C VAL A 400 -3.17 -16.01 -7.77
N SER A 401 -2.87 -15.52 -6.56
CA SER A 401 -3.40 -16.08 -5.31
C SER A 401 -4.93 -16.00 -5.26
N GLY A 402 -5.53 -14.90 -5.70
CA GLY A 402 -6.99 -14.75 -5.80
C GLY A 402 -7.61 -15.73 -6.81
N TYR A 403 -6.99 -15.94 -7.96
CA TYR A 403 -7.46 -16.95 -8.91
C TYR A 403 -7.34 -18.39 -8.38
N LEU A 404 -6.30 -18.70 -7.60
CA LEU A 404 -6.17 -20.01 -6.91
C LEU A 404 -7.27 -20.23 -5.86
N LEU A 405 -7.82 -19.17 -5.29
CA LEU A 405 -9.01 -19.21 -4.41
C LEU A 405 -10.32 -19.24 -5.20
N SER A 406 -10.28 -19.12 -6.53
CA SER A 406 -11.44 -19.03 -7.42
C SER A 406 -12.34 -17.83 -7.07
N VAL A 407 -11.76 -16.67 -6.79
CA VAL A 407 -12.46 -15.40 -6.56
C VAL A 407 -12.02 -14.36 -7.60
N ASN A 408 -12.82 -13.30 -7.78
CA ASN A 408 -12.41 -12.14 -8.57
C ASN A 408 -11.44 -11.26 -7.74
N PRO A 409 -10.13 -11.14 -8.11
CA PRO A 409 -9.18 -10.37 -7.30
C PRO A 409 -9.32 -8.84 -7.47
N PHE A 410 -10.17 -8.34 -8.35
CA PHE A 410 -10.15 -6.95 -8.79
C PHE A 410 -11.39 -6.14 -8.41
N ASP A 411 -12.48 -6.76 -7.95
CA ASP A 411 -13.66 -6.10 -7.40
C ASP A 411 -13.65 -6.06 -5.85
N GLN A 412 -14.63 -5.40 -5.24
CA GLN A 412 -14.81 -5.32 -3.79
C GLN A 412 -16.29 -5.15 -3.40
N PRO A 413 -17.16 -6.12 -3.68
CA PRO A 413 -18.61 -5.97 -3.46
C PRO A 413 -19.00 -5.83 -1.98
N GLY A 414 -18.20 -6.37 -1.07
CA GLY A 414 -18.47 -6.39 0.38
C GLY A 414 -18.54 -5.01 1.03
N VAL A 415 -17.87 -4.00 0.48
CA VAL A 415 -17.85 -2.64 1.06
C VAL A 415 -19.07 -1.80 0.71
N GLU A 416 -19.97 -2.27 -0.16
CA GLU A 416 -21.14 -1.48 -0.57
C GLU A 416 -22.25 -1.46 0.51
N SER A 417 -22.33 -2.49 1.33
CA SER A 417 -23.41 -2.60 2.35
C SER A 417 -23.30 -1.50 3.40
N TYR A 418 -22.13 -1.28 3.99
CA TYR A 418 -21.97 -0.25 5.02
C TYR A 418 -22.18 1.16 4.46
N LYS A 419 -21.77 1.42 3.21
CA LYS A 419 -21.98 2.72 2.56
C LYS A 419 -23.46 3.03 2.38
N LYS A 420 -24.26 2.04 1.93
CA LYS A 420 -25.71 2.18 1.82
C LYS A 420 -26.36 2.47 3.17
N ASN A 421 -25.95 1.77 4.20
CA ASN A 421 -26.46 1.98 5.57
C ASN A 421 -26.06 3.39 6.07
N MET A 422 -24.83 3.83 5.88
CA MET A 422 -24.37 5.17 6.24
C MET A 422 -25.20 6.25 5.51
N PHE A 423 -25.42 6.11 4.21
CA PHE A 423 -26.23 7.07 3.45
C PHE A 423 -27.68 7.12 3.95
N ALA A 424 -28.27 5.98 4.27
CA ALA A 424 -29.61 5.90 4.83
C ALA A 424 -29.70 6.62 6.19
N LEU A 425 -28.80 6.30 7.11
CA LEU A 425 -28.76 6.92 8.45
C LEU A 425 -28.50 8.42 8.41
N LEU A 426 -27.71 8.90 7.43
CA LEU A 426 -27.48 10.33 7.17
C LEU A 426 -28.67 11.02 6.49
N GLY A 427 -29.72 10.30 6.11
CA GLY A 427 -30.91 10.85 5.47
C GLY A 427 -30.71 11.28 4.02
N LYS A 428 -29.82 10.58 3.30
CA LYS A 428 -29.65 10.82 1.85
C LYS A 428 -30.97 10.57 1.13
N PRO A 429 -31.41 11.48 0.22
CA PRO A 429 -32.64 11.28 -0.55
C PRO A 429 -32.68 9.94 -1.29
N GLY A 430 -33.83 9.24 -1.22
CA GLY A 430 -34.03 7.92 -1.82
C GLY A 430 -33.63 6.74 -0.90
N TYR A 431 -33.37 7.00 0.39
CA TYR A 431 -33.04 5.97 1.39
C TYR A 431 -34.00 6.00 2.59
N GLU A 432 -35.18 6.61 2.48
CA GLU A 432 -36.11 6.89 3.60
C GLU A 432 -36.56 5.60 4.29
N ASP A 433 -37.02 4.61 3.54
CA ASP A 433 -37.48 3.31 4.08
C ASP A 433 -36.33 2.58 4.79
N ARG A 434 -35.15 2.55 4.17
CA ARG A 434 -33.97 1.90 4.75
C ARG A 434 -33.52 2.60 6.04
N LYS A 435 -33.65 3.93 6.11
CA LYS A 435 -33.37 4.69 7.34
C LYS A 435 -34.25 4.23 8.48
N ALA A 436 -35.57 4.13 8.25
CA ALA A 436 -36.54 3.70 9.28
C ALA A 436 -36.22 2.30 9.81
N GLU A 437 -35.89 1.35 8.91
CA GLU A 437 -35.47 0.00 9.29
C GLU A 437 -34.21 0.00 10.18
N LEU A 438 -33.18 0.74 9.77
CA LEU A 438 -31.90 0.79 10.49
C LEU A 438 -32.05 1.48 11.86
N GLU A 439 -32.80 2.59 11.94
CA GLU A 439 -33.06 3.28 13.20
C GLU A 439 -33.87 2.42 14.18
N ALA A 440 -34.76 1.57 13.69
CA ALA A 440 -35.45 0.60 14.53
C ALA A 440 -34.46 -0.45 15.08
N SER A 441 -33.61 -1.02 14.20
CA SER A 441 -32.61 -2.04 14.62
C SER A 441 -31.52 -1.53 15.57
N LEU A 442 -31.27 -0.20 15.61
CA LEU A 442 -30.31 0.41 16.54
C LEU A 442 -30.90 0.71 17.91
N LYS A 443 -32.22 0.59 18.09
CA LYS A 443 -32.92 0.81 19.36
C LYS A 443 -33.11 -0.47 20.17
N ASP A 444 -33.04 -1.63 19.52
CA ASP A 444 -33.07 -2.97 20.10
C ASP A 444 -31.69 -3.40 20.58
#